data_51b1a3cbf6bc72f31c22d2aa965a1031
#
_entry.id   51b1a3cbf6bc72f31c22d2aa965a1031
#
_cell.length_a   1.000
_cell.length_b   1.000
_cell.length_c   1.000
_cell.angle_alpha   90.00
_cell.angle_beta   90.00
_cell.angle_gamma   90.00
#
_symmetry.space_group_name_H-M   'P 1'
#
loop_
_entity.id
_entity.type
_entity.pdbx_description
1 polymer ?
#
loop_
_entity_poly.entity_id
_entity_poly.type
_entity_poly.pdbx_seq_one_letter_code
_entity_poly.pdbx_strand_id
1 'polypeptide(L)'
;MTVDTAPAPAARGPGLRERIAQNPAAVVAFRWVFVVAATTLAFWTTLVAVIAEMRAQTIITYIPAAVVLVIIAAIGVSWRRGIELPIHDRQTDGIVGILLLLISITLKAMSLRYSGAYLTTHVDLLGLWMFLLGSCCLVFGLRPAARYRWAWFLLLVIFPVPYRVLVLPLGGGPFAAGAIMVVFGATATAVATARTPRRGLAGAAIAGVVGMLALVGVWALFPDAPRVVFQTVPAVGAALVASAWLYVDYRRQHGASWSPLGRPMYPVCVGKVGRPALVVVVLAIGMFFVPIPSYGNVPNQRVPGLDTRPPLIVPPGWVQGSVTGYDWVTRLYGRDAVMTSQDIYQSKGSLEFDKFARPRKIMANTIETSKPLSFQVYPVFFLADLVGDRFSKSIDVDLPHGVTARLQTVVDDESYLTYNRLYWLWNDGEHTQQVMLVSVDNHDPDAVFPSPDITVAHNLNTFLTVLFRGNSVTADLEPQFKDMDLLVGCAEDLINAQVDAIGKGAS
;
A
#
# COMPACT_ATOMS: atom_id res chain seq x y z
N MET A 1 32.47 -78.29 -20.00
CA MET A 1 32.41 -77.27 -18.92
C MET A 1 31.75 -76.05 -19.51
N THR A 2 30.42 -75.93 -19.43
CA THR A 2 29.61 -74.80 -19.89
C THR A 2 29.55 -73.83 -18.70
N VAL A 3 30.14 -72.61 -18.92
CA VAL A 3 30.07 -71.56 -17.93
C VAL A 3 28.71 -70.88 -18.09
N ASP A 4 27.89 -71.06 -17.08
CA ASP A 4 26.55 -70.41 -16.98
C ASP A 4 26.73 -68.95 -16.59
N THR A 5 26.60 -68.06 -17.57
CA THR A 5 26.65 -66.59 -17.39
C THR A 5 25.29 -66.13 -16.85
N ALA A 6 25.21 -65.83 -15.59
CA ALA A 6 24.03 -65.22 -14.96
C ALA A 6 23.68 -63.89 -15.65
N PRO A 7 22.38 -63.60 -15.94
CA PRO A 7 21.96 -62.39 -16.60
C PRO A 7 22.28 -61.16 -15.72
N ALA A 8 22.89 -60.14 -16.30
CA ALA A 8 23.19 -58.88 -15.64
C ALA A 8 21.88 -58.23 -15.12
N PRO A 9 21.89 -57.68 -13.90
CA PRO A 9 20.69 -57.06 -13.31
C PRO A 9 20.23 -55.89 -14.21
N ALA A 10 18.93 -55.90 -14.57
CA ALA A 10 18.30 -54.86 -15.37
C ALA A 10 18.58 -53.48 -14.75
N ALA A 11 19.22 -52.61 -15.50
CA ALA A 11 19.51 -51.24 -15.10
C ALA A 11 18.20 -50.52 -14.72
N ARG A 12 18.01 -50.24 -13.45
CA ARG A 12 16.88 -49.40 -12.99
C ARG A 12 16.96 -48.11 -13.73
N GLY A 13 15.89 -47.75 -14.47
CA GLY A 13 15.80 -46.49 -15.18
C GLY A 13 16.02 -45.30 -14.21
N PRO A 14 16.54 -44.18 -14.70
CA PRO A 14 16.91 -43.05 -13.87
C PRO A 14 15.72 -42.59 -13.02
N GLY A 15 15.93 -42.50 -11.71
CA GLY A 15 14.91 -42.06 -10.76
C GLY A 15 14.41 -40.63 -11.07
N LEU A 16 13.25 -40.26 -10.56
CA LEU A 16 12.65 -38.93 -10.82
C LEU A 16 13.64 -37.78 -10.55
N ARG A 17 14.47 -37.89 -9.52
CA ARG A 17 15.55 -36.94 -9.19
C ARG A 17 16.59 -36.80 -10.29
N GLU A 18 17.00 -37.92 -10.90
CA GLU A 18 17.99 -37.94 -11.98
C GLU A 18 17.41 -37.37 -13.28
N ARG A 19 16.13 -37.65 -13.57
CA ARG A 19 15.43 -37.04 -14.73
C ARG A 19 15.27 -35.55 -14.60
N ILE A 20 14.95 -35.02 -13.40
CA ILE A 20 14.88 -33.59 -13.10
C ILE A 20 16.27 -32.96 -13.23
N ALA A 21 17.30 -33.58 -12.68
CA ALA A 21 18.67 -33.05 -12.74
C ALA A 21 19.25 -33.00 -14.17
N GLN A 22 18.77 -33.84 -15.08
CA GLN A 22 19.18 -33.86 -16.48
C GLN A 22 18.46 -32.80 -17.32
N ASN A 23 17.34 -32.21 -16.84
CA ASN A 23 16.61 -31.16 -17.57
C ASN A 23 16.88 -29.78 -16.95
N PRO A 24 17.69 -28.90 -17.63
CA PRO A 24 18.03 -27.59 -17.08
C PRO A 24 16.79 -26.69 -16.86
N ALA A 25 15.75 -26.85 -17.67
CA ALA A 25 14.51 -26.08 -17.49
C ALA A 25 13.78 -26.48 -16.20
N ALA A 26 13.73 -27.79 -15.89
CA ALA A 26 13.13 -28.29 -14.67
C ALA A 26 13.87 -27.80 -13.42
N VAL A 27 15.21 -27.77 -13.47
CA VAL A 27 16.04 -27.25 -12.37
C VAL A 27 15.76 -25.77 -12.12
N VAL A 28 15.69 -24.94 -13.17
CA VAL A 28 15.39 -23.50 -13.06
C VAL A 28 13.97 -23.30 -12.52
N ALA A 29 12.98 -24.03 -13.04
CA ALA A 29 11.60 -23.97 -12.57
C ALA A 29 11.49 -24.35 -11.08
N PHE A 30 12.16 -25.43 -10.66
CA PHE A 30 12.16 -25.84 -9.25
C PHE A 30 12.79 -24.79 -8.33
N ARG A 31 13.89 -24.16 -8.74
CA ARG A 31 14.51 -23.07 -7.99
C ARG A 31 13.58 -21.86 -7.87
N TRP A 32 12.85 -21.49 -8.92
CA TRP A 32 11.87 -20.41 -8.87
C TRP A 32 10.69 -20.75 -7.94
N VAL A 33 10.14 -21.97 -8.05
CA VAL A 33 9.08 -22.44 -7.16
C VAL A 33 9.53 -22.37 -5.70
N PHE A 34 10.77 -22.81 -5.43
CA PHE A 34 11.36 -22.75 -4.10
C PHE A 34 11.47 -21.30 -3.59
N VAL A 35 12.03 -20.38 -4.39
CA VAL A 35 12.20 -18.96 -3.98
C VAL A 35 10.85 -18.30 -3.74
N VAL A 36 9.88 -18.52 -4.64
CA VAL A 36 8.52 -17.97 -4.49
C VAL A 36 7.83 -18.54 -3.26
N ALA A 37 7.90 -19.85 -3.04
CA ALA A 37 7.29 -20.50 -1.87
C ALA A 37 7.91 -19.99 -0.56
N ALA A 38 9.25 -19.88 -0.49
CA ALA A 38 9.93 -19.34 0.68
C ALA A 38 9.56 -17.87 0.95
N THR A 39 9.45 -17.04 -0.11
CA THR A 39 9.03 -15.64 0.02
C THR A 39 7.58 -15.54 0.49
N THR A 40 6.68 -16.34 -0.07
CA THR A 40 5.27 -16.41 0.35
C THR A 40 5.16 -16.83 1.81
N LEU A 41 5.93 -17.83 2.24
CA LEU A 41 5.96 -18.25 3.65
C LEU A 41 6.45 -17.12 4.56
N ALA A 42 7.58 -16.48 4.22
CA ALA A 42 8.18 -15.42 5.03
C ALA A 42 7.26 -14.21 5.21
N PHE A 43 6.43 -13.90 4.21
CA PHE A 43 5.55 -12.72 4.17
C PHE A 43 4.06 -13.09 4.10
N TRP A 44 3.69 -14.26 4.63
CA TRP A 44 2.30 -14.72 4.59
C TRP A 44 1.31 -13.71 5.15
N THR A 45 1.59 -13.17 6.32
CA THR A 45 0.74 -12.16 6.99
C THR A 45 0.62 -10.88 6.18
N THR A 46 1.72 -10.37 5.61
CA THR A 46 1.74 -9.23 4.70
C THR A 46 0.87 -9.48 3.47
N LEU A 47 1.02 -10.64 2.82
CA LEU A 47 0.23 -10.98 1.63
C LEU A 47 -1.26 -11.08 1.93
N VAL A 48 -1.65 -11.60 3.09
CA VAL A 48 -3.05 -11.64 3.53
C VAL A 48 -3.59 -10.23 3.72
N ALA A 49 -2.83 -9.31 4.35
CA ALA A 49 -3.22 -7.91 4.50
C ALA A 49 -3.38 -7.21 3.14
N VAL A 50 -2.43 -7.38 2.23
CA VAL A 50 -2.49 -6.84 0.86
C VAL A 50 -3.72 -7.36 0.10
N ILE A 51 -4.05 -8.65 0.23
CA ILE A 51 -5.25 -9.22 -0.40
C ILE A 51 -6.52 -8.60 0.20
N ALA A 52 -6.58 -8.37 1.52
CA ALA A 52 -7.71 -7.72 2.17
C ALA A 52 -7.90 -6.29 1.66
N GLU A 53 -6.82 -5.51 1.54
CA GLU A 53 -6.87 -4.17 0.96
C GLU A 53 -7.29 -4.18 -0.52
N MET A 54 -6.81 -5.12 -1.32
CA MET A 54 -7.23 -5.26 -2.72
C MET A 54 -8.73 -5.57 -2.84
N ARG A 55 -9.28 -6.39 -1.94
CA ARG A 55 -10.73 -6.66 -1.88
C ARG A 55 -11.53 -5.43 -1.49
N ALA A 56 -11.00 -4.61 -0.60
CA ALA A 56 -11.57 -3.32 -0.22
C ALA A 56 -11.40 -2.21 -1.30
N GLN A 57 -10.85 -2.55 -2.48
CA GLN A 57 -10.65 -1.62 -3.60
C GLN A 57 -9.84 -0.37 -3.24
N THR A 58 -8.83 -0.52 -2.40
CA THR A 58 -7.91 0.56 -2.07
C THR A 58 -6.98 0.88 -3.26
N ILE A 59 -6.10 1.86 -3.10
CA ILE A 59 -5.19 2.29 -4.18
C ILE A 59 -4.21 1.18 -4.63
N ILE A 60 -3.93 0.16 -3.78
CA ILE A 60 -2.94 -0.90 -4.07
C ILE A 60 -3.44 -2.01 -5.01
N THR A 61 -4.66 -1.92 -5.52
CA THR A 61 -5.22 -2.87 -6.49
C THR A 61 -4.40 -3.02 -7.78
N TYR A 62 -3.43 -2.16 -8.01
CA TYR A 62 -2.49 -2.24 -9.15
C TYR A 62 -1.41 -3.32 -9.00
N ILE A 63 -1.14 -3.83 -7.80
CA ILE A 63 0.00 -4.74 -7.53
C ILE A 63 0.01 -5.98 -8.46
N PRO A 64 -1.11 -6.70 -8.67
CA PRO A 64 -1.12 -7.82 -9.61
C PRO A 64 -0.75 -7.42 -11.04
N ALA A 65 -1.28 -6.28 -11.52
CA ALA A 65 -0.95 -5.76 -12.84
C ALA A 65 0.54 -5.39 -12.95
N ALA A 66 1.11 -4.78 -11.91
CA ALA A 66 2.53 -4.47 -11.84
C ALA A 66 3.39 -5.74 -11.92
N VAL A 67 3.04 -6.80 -11.20
CA VAL A 67 3.75 -8.10 -11.27
C VAL A 67 3.69 -8.67 -12.68
N VAL A 68 2.54 -8.63 -13.36
CA VAL A 68 2.41 -9.08 -14.76
C VAL A 68 3.32 -8.27 -15.68
N LEU A 69 3.37 -6.95 -15.53
CA LEU A 69 4.24 -6.08 -16.31
C LEU A 69 5.74 -6.38 -16.08
N VAL A 70 6.12 -6.67 -14.85
CA VAL A 70 7.49 -7.11 -14.51
C VAL A 70 7.82 -8.45 -15.15
N ILE A 71 6.88 -9.39 -15.17
CA ILE A 71 7.06 -10.69 -15.85
C ILE A 71 7.27 -10.47 -17.35
N ILE A 72 6.47 -9.60 -18.00
CA ILE A 72 6.67 -9.25 -19.42
C ILE A 72 8.07 -8.69 -19.64
N ALA A 73 8.53 -7.76 -18.80
CA ALA A 73 9.86 -7.20 -18.86
C ALA A 73 10.95 -8.29 -18.68
N ALA A 74 10.79 -9.17 -17.70
CA ALA A 74 11.73 -10.26 -17.43
C ALA A 74 11.80 -11.27 -18.60
N ILE A 75 10.66 -11.64 -19.19
CA ILE A 75 10.62 -12.49 -20.40
C ILE A 75 11.40 -11.81 -21.54
N GLY A 76 11.18 -10.52 -21.79
CA GLY A 76 11.90 -9.77 -22.80
C GLY A 76 13.41 -9.75 -22.56
N VAL A 77 13.86 -9.60 -21.30
CA VAL A 77 15.28 -9.68 -20.94
C VAL A 77 15.82 -11.09 -21.12
N SER A 78 15.06 -12.14 -20.76
CA SER A 78 15.49 -13.53 -20.92
C SER A 78 15.75 -13.92 -22.40
N TRP A 79 15.02 -13.32 -23.33
CA TRP A 79 15.18 -13.58 -24.76
C TRP A 79 16.37 -12.88 -25.41
N ARG A 80 17.10 -12.03 -24.68
CA ARG A 80 18.35 -11.42 -25.16
C ARG A 80 19.51 -12.38 -24.93
N ARG A 81 20.40 -12.48 -25.93
CA ARG A 81 21.66 -13.21 -25.77
C ARG A 81 22.58 -12.37 -24.89
N GLY A 82 22.96 -12.85 -23.74
CA GLY A 82 24.03 -12.31 -22.92
C GLY A 82 25.22 -13.27 -22.99
N ILE A 83 26.41 -12.76 -23.17
CA ILE A 83 27.64 -13.52 -22.96
C ILE A 83 27.86 -13.49 -21.45
N GLU A 84 27.46 -14.55 -20.75
CA GLU A 84 27.73 -14.69 -19.34
C GLU A 84 29.10 -15.33 -19.19
N LEU A 85 30.02 -14.63 -18.55
CA LEU A 85 31.33 -15.21 -18.19
C LEU A 85 31.12 -16.32 -17.14
N PRO A 86 31.77 -17.48 -17.30
CA PRO A 86 31.51 -18.67 -16.46
C PRO A 86 32.06 -18.57 -15.04
N ILE A 87 32.61 -17.44 -14.63
CA ILE A 87 33.21 -17.28 -13.30
C ILE A 87 32.10 -17.00 -12.27
N HIS A 88 31.83 -17.99 -11.42
CA HIS A 88 30.98 -17.84 -10.24
C HIS A 88 31.84 -17.50 -9.04
N ASP A 89 31.69 -16.28 -8.54
CA ASP A 89 32.22 -15.90 -7.22
C ASP A 89 31.15 -16.21 -6.15
N ARG A 90 31.22 -17.40 -5.60
CA ARG A 90 30.26 -17.87 -4.58
C ARG A 90 30.34 -17.08 -3.28
N GLN A 91 31.47 -16.44 -2.97
CA GLN A 91 31.61 -15.65 -1.76
C GLN A 91 30.81 -14.37 -1.89
N THR A 92 30.99 -13.64 -2.99
CA THR A 92 30.21 -12.43 -3.27
C THR A 92 28.71 -12.72 -3.36
N ASP A 93 28.31 -13.82 -4.02
CA ASP A 93 26.89 -14.23 -4.08
C ASP A 93 26.31 -14.46 -2.67
N GLY A 94 27.07 -15.11 -1.79
CA GLY A 94 26.70 -15.37 -0.41
C GLY A 94 26.59 -14.09 0.41
N ILE A 95 27.61 -13.23 0.36
CA ILE A 95 27.65 -11.97 1.14
C ILE A 95 26.50 -11.06 0.74
N VAL A 96 26.31 -10.79 -0.56
CA VAL A 96 25.24 -9.91 -1.04
C VAL A 96 23.88 -10.50 -0.72
N GLY A 97 23.66 -11.81 -0.96
CA GLY A 97 22.41 -12.46 -0.66
C GLY A 97 22.04 -12.40 0.83
N ILE A 98 22.99 -12.71 1.72
CA ILE A 98 22.76 -12.63 3.18
C ILE A 98 22.49 -11.20 3.62
N LEU A 99 23.26 -10.22 3.12
CA LEU A 99 23.03 -8.81 3.45
C LEU A 99 21.62 -8.35 3.07
N LEU A 100 21.14 -8.69 1.87
CA LEU A 100 19.78 -8.38 1.44
C LEU A 100 18.72 -9.06 2.32
N LEU A 101 18.93 -10.29 2.75
CA LEU A 101 18.05 -10.99 3.68
C LEU A 101 18.04 -10.34 5.06
N LEU A 102 19.18 -9.87 5.58
CA LEU A 102 19.25 -9.16 6.85
C LEU A 102 18.49 -7.82 6.75
N ILE A 103 18.68 -7.06 5.67
CA ILE A 103 17.91 -5.84 5.41
C ILE A 103 16.40 -6.15 5.37
N SER A 104 16.01 -7.25 4.74
CA SER A 104 14.61 -7.67 4.68
C SER A 104 14.01 -7.92 6.06
N ILE A 105 14.75 -8.60 6.96
CA ILE A 105 14.32 -8.84 8.35
C ILE A 105 14.15 -7.50 9.08
N THR A 106 15.14 -6.61 8.94
CA THR A 106 15.10 -5.28 9.56
C THR A 106 13.89 -4.48 9.10
N LEU A 107 13.58 -4.48 7.79
CA LEU A 107 12.43 -3.78 7.24
C LEU A 107 11.11 -4.36 7.74
N LYS A 108 10.98 -5.69 7.83
CA LYS A 108 9.78 -6.32 8.38
C LYS A 108 9.62 -6.01 9.87
N ALA A 109 10.70 -6.03 10.65
CA ALA A 109 10.67 -5.67 12.07
C ALA A 109 10.37 -4.16 12.26
N MET A 110 10.92 -3.30 11.37
CA MET A 110 10.61 -1.86 11.37
C MET A 110 9.12 -1.57 11.13
N SER A 111 8.40 -2.41 10.41
CA SER A 111 6.97 -2.19 10.15
C SER A 111 6.16 -2.07 11.45
N LEU A 112 6.58 -2.74 12.53
CA LEU A 112 5.97 -2.65 13.86
C LEU A 112 6.05 -1.24 14.46
N ARG A 113 7.09 -0.48 14.10
CA ARG A 113 7.27 0.91 14.55
C ARG A 113 6.31 1.88 13.86
N TYR A 114 5.82 1.53 12.68
CA TYR A 114 4.90 2.35 11.89
C TYR A 114 3.45 1.87 11.99
N SER A 115 3.02 1.35 13.15
CA SER A 115 1.68 0.78 13.34
C SER A 115 0.55 1.73 12.89
N GLY A 116 0.64 3.02 13.23
CA GLY A 116 -0.36 4.03 12.83
C GLY A 116 -0.39 4.34 11.35
N ALA A 117 0.66 4.05 10.58
CA ALA A 117 0.77 4.29 9.14
C ALA A 117 1.10 3.02 8.35
N TYR A 118 0.83 1.85 8.91
CA TYR A 118 1.22 0.58 8.31
C TYR A 118 0.62 0.39 6.90
N LEU A 119 -0.71 0.54 6.76
CA LEU A 119 -1.38 0.40 5.47
C LEU A 119 -1.02 1.51 4.46
N THR A 120 -0.57 2.66 4.97
CA THR A 120 -0.10 3.75 4.10
C THR A 120 1.28 3.45 3.54
N THR A 121 2.19 2.95 4.38
CA THR A 121 3.61 2.81 4.03
C THR A 121 3.96 1.44 3.47
N HIS A 122 3.40 0.35 3.99
CA HIS A 122 3.75 -1.03 3.63
C HIS A 122 5.26 -1.26 3.49
N VAL A 123 6.03 -0.84 4.51
CA VAL A 123 7.49 -1.02 4.53
C VAL A 123 7.88 -2.49 4.44
N ASP A 124 7.01 -3.39 4.90
CA ASP A 124 7.15 -4.83 4.79
C ASP A 124 7.14 -5.34 3.33
N LEU A 125 6.46 -4.66 2.40
CA LEU A 125 6.56 -4.98 0.97
C LEU A 125 7.93 -4.65 0.38
N LEU A 126 8.60 -3.61 0.88
CA LEU A 126 10.00 -3.36 0.55
C LEU A 126 10.90 -4.48 1.10
N GLY A 127 10.59 -4.96 2.31
CA GLY A 127 11.23 -6.15 2.89
C GLY A 127 11.01 -7.40 2.03
N LEU A 128 9.79 -7.63 1.54
CA LEU A 128 9.46 -8.73 0.62
C LEU A 128 10.31 -8.66 -0.66
N TRP A 129 10.43 -7.48 -1.25
CA TRP A 129 11.26 -7.27 -2.43
C TRP A 129 12.73 -7.60 -2.16
N MET A 130 13.29 -7.15 -1.01
CA MET A 130 14.66 -7.47 -0.60
C MET A 130 14.86 -8.96 -0.35
N PHE A 131 13.88 -9.64 0.29
CA PHE A 131 13.93 -11.08 0.53
C PHE A 131 13.94 -11.88 -0.77
N LEU A 132 13.08 -11.51 -1.71
CA LEU A 132 13.00 -12.16 -3.01
C LEU A 132 14.31 -11.99 -3.80
N LEU A 133 14.86 -10.78 -3.83
CA LEU A 133 16.14 -10.50 -4.50
C LEU A 133 17.31 -11.24 -3.82
N GLY A 134 17.40 -11.19 -2.50
CA GLY A 134 18.44 -11.87 -1.73
C GLY A 134 18.40 -13.40 -1.90
N SER A 135 17.19 -13.97 -1.87
CA SER A 135 16.97 -15.40 -2.16
C SER A 135 17.38 -15.77 -3.58
N CYS A 136 17.08 -14.90 -4.57
CA CYS A 136 17.54 -15.10 -5.94
C CYS A 136 19.08 -15.04 -6.04
N CYS A 137 19.74 -14.10 -5.36
CA CYS A 137 21.20 -14.01 -5.33
C CYS A 137 21.83 -15.28 -4.74
N LEU A 138 21.25 -15.86 -3.68
CA LEU A 138 21.75 -17.08 -3.05
C LEU A 138 21.52 -18.34 -3.91
N VAL A 139 20.38 -18.43 -4.59
CA VAL A 139 19.95 -19.64 -5.32
C VAL A 139 20.45 -19.66 -6.76
N PHE A 140 20.47 -18.51 -7.44
CA PHE A 140 20.88 -18.36 -8.84
C PHE A 140 22.26 -17.73 -9.00
N GLY A 141 22.72 -16.95 -8.03
CA GLY A 141 23.92 -16.12 -8.07
C GLY A 141 23.62 -14.65 -8.39
N LEU A 142 24.56 -13.79 -8.03
CA LEU A 142 24.44 -12.34 -8.19
C LEU A 142 24.41 -11.92 -9.68
N ARG A 143 25.26 -12.54 -10.50
CA ARG A 143 25.35 -12.18 -11.95
C ARG A 143 24.08 -12.48 -12.73
N PRO A 144 23.46 -13.68 -12.63
CA PRO A 144 22.14 -13.93 -13.20
C PRO A 144 21.08 -12.98 -12.66
N ALA A 145 21.06 -12.68 -11.34
CA ALA A 145 20.14 -11.72 -10.75
C ALA A 145 20.36 -10.31 -11.32
N ALA A 146 21.60 -9.83 -11.43
CA ALA A 146 21.95 -8.50 -11.96
C ALA A 146 21.61 -8.33 -13.45
N ARG A 147 21.54 -9.42 -14.23
CA ARG A 147 21.05 -9.36 -15.59
C ARG A 147 19.63 -8.80 -15.70
N TYR A 148 18.80 -9.07 -14.69
CA TYR A 148 17.42 -8.60 -14.61
C TYR A 148 17.28 -7.30 -13.81
N ARG A 149 18.37 -6.50 -13.63
CA ARG A 149 18.35 -5.29 -12.79
C ARG A 149 17.18 -4.35 -13.08
N TRP A 150 16.80 -4.16 -14.33
CA TRP A 150 15.68 -3.31 -14.70
C TRP A 150 14.32 -3.91 -14.34
N ALA A 151 14.19 -5.24 -14.42
CA ALA A 151 12.98 -5.93 -13.93
C ALA A 151 12.88 -5.86 -12.40
N TRP A 152 14.00 -5.96 -11.69
CA TRP A 152 14.04 -5.74 -10.24
C TRP A 152 13.67 -4.31 -9.86
N PHE A 153 14.17 -3.31 -10.59
CA PHE A 153 13.77 -1.92 -10.40
C PHE A 153 12.27 -1.71 -10.63
N LEU A 154 11.71 -2.31 -11.67
CA LEU A 154 10.27 -2.27 -11.90
C LEU A 154 9.50 -2.97 -10.78
N LEU A 155 9.98 -4.10 -10.29
CA LEU A 155 9.31 -4.82 -9.20
C LEU A 155 9.28 -4.00 -7.89
N LEU A 156 10.16 -3.02 -7.71
CA LEU A 156 10.13 -2.13 -6.55
C LEU A 156 8.81 -1.36 -6.42
N VAL A 157 8.03 -1.22 -7.49
CA VAL A 157 6.70 -0.59 -7.46
C VAL A 157 5.68 -1.34 -6.60
N ILE A 158 5.93 -2.60 -6.22
CA ILE A 158 5.09 -3.30 -5.22
C ILE A 158 5.10 -2.57 -3.87
N PHE A 159 6.15 -1.82 -3.56
CA PHE A 159 6.19 -0.86 -2.46
C PHE A 159 5.33 0.36 -2.85
N PRO A 160 4.18 0.59 -2.19
CA PRO A 160 3.13 1.45 -2.74
C PRO A 160 3.40 2.95 -2.63
N VAL A 161 4.37 3.33 -1.83
CA VAL A 161 4.68 4.73 -1.53
C VAL A 161 4.97 5.57 -2.77
N PRO A 162 5.93 5.21 -3.64
CA PRO A 162 6.21 6.00 -4.84
C PRO A 162 4.97 6.12 -5.74
N TYR A 163 4.18 5.06 -5.83
CA TYR A 163 2.95 5.07 -6.61
C TYR A 163 1.92 6.05 -6.05
N ARG A 164 1.70 6.04 -4.72
CA ARG A 164 0.78 6.99 -4.05
C ARG A 164 1.21 8.43 -4.25
N VAL A 165 2.50 8.72 -4.05
CA VAL A 165 3.09 10.06 -4.25
C VAL A 165 2.89 10.57 -5.68
N LEU A 166 2.89 9.69 -6.68
CA LEU A 166 2.67 10.08 -8.07
C LEU A 166 1.18 10.24 -8.42
N VAL A 167 0.29 9.43 -7.83
CA VAL A 167 -1.15 9.43 -8.15
C VAL A 167 -1.88 10.61 -7.49
N LEU A 168 -1.55 10.94 -6.23
CA LEU A 168 -2.25 11.99 -5.47
C LEU A 168 -2.19 13.37 -6.14
N PRO A 169 -1.03 13.88 -6.61
CA PRO A 169 -0.94 15.15 -7.32
C PRO A 169 -1.78 15.22 -8.60
N LEU A 170 -1.95 14.08 -9.26
CA LEU A 170 -2.75 13.97 -10.48
C LEU A 170 -4.26 13.85 -10.21
N GLY A 171 -4.67 14.12 -8.97
CA GLY A 171 -6.07 14.12 -8.56
C GLY A 171 -6.53 12.85 -7.84
N GLY A 172 -5.67 11.85 -7.60
CA GLY A 172 -5.96 10.66 -6.78
C GLY A 172 -7.01 9.70 -7.34
N GLY A 173 -7.73 10.09 -8.40
CA GLY A 173 -8.84 9.34 -8.99
C GLY A 173 -8.41 8.09 -9.77
N PRO A 174 -9.38 7.28 -10.25
CA PRO A 174 -9.11 6.08 -11.04
C PRO A 174 -8.36 6.37 -12.34
N PHE A 175 -8.65 7.49 -13.00
CA PHE A 175 -7.95 7.92 -14.22
C PHE A 175 -6.46 8.22 -13.95
N ALA A 176 -6.16 8.99 -12.89
CA ALA A 176 -4.79 9.29 -12.48
C ALA A 176 -4.02 7.99 -12.14
N ALA A 177 -4.66 7.09 -11.39
CA ALA A 177 -4.11 5.78 -11.06
C ALA A 177 -3.79 4.95 -12.32
N GLY A 178 -4.71 4.95 -13.30
CA GLY A 178 -4.51 4.30 -14.60
C GLY A 178 -3.38 4.93 -15.41
N ALA A 179 -3.30 6.27 -15.45
CA ALA A 179 -2.26 6.99 -16.19
C ALA A 179 -0.83 6.64 -15.70
N ILE A 180 -0.62 6.60 -14.39
CA ILE A 180 0.66 6.15 -13.80
C ILE A 180 0.95 4.69 -14.17
N MET A 181 -0.06 3.81 -14.16
CA MET A 181 0.12 2.42 -14.58
C MET A 181 0.44 2.29 -16.08
N VAL A 182 -0.10 3.16 -16.93
CA VAL A 182 0.27 3.21 -18.37
C VAL A 182 1.74 3.61 -18.55
N VAL A 183 2.23 4.61 -17.80
CA VAL A 183 3.66 4.99 -17.79
C VAL A 183 4.51 3.81 -17.33
N PHE A 184 4.08 3.11 -16.29
CA PHE A 184 4.76 1.91 -15.81
C PHE A 184 4.76 0.78 -16.85
N GLY A 185 3.64 0.53 -17.53
CA GLY A 185 3.51 -0.40 -18.65
C GLY A 185 4.40 -0.05 -19.84
N ALA A 186 4.51 1.24 -20.18
CA ALA A 186 5.41 1.75 -21.20
C ALA A 186 6.89 1.48 -20.83
N THR A 187 7.25 1.72 -19.57
CA THR A 187 8.59 1.43 -19.05
C THR A 187 8.90 -0.08 -19.07
N ALA A 188 7.95 -0.91 -18.66
CA ALA A 188 8.08 -2.37 -18.71
C ALA A 188 8.27 -2.86 -20.17
N THR A 189 7.52 -2.29 -21.11
CA THR A 189 7.67 -2.57 -22.55
C THR A 189 9.01 -2.11 -23.08
N ALA A 190 9.50 -0.93 -22.67
CA ALA A 190 10.84 -0.48 -22.99
C ALA A 190 11.88 -1.50 -22.54
N VAL A 191 11.81 -1.94 -21.29
CA VAL A 191 12.70 -2.97 -20.74
C VAL A 191 12.56 -4.28 -21.51
N ALA A 192 11.37 -4.71 -21.87
CA ALA A 192 11.15 -5.95 -22.62
C ALA A 192 11.75 -5.90 -24.01
N THR A 193 11.66 -4.77 -24.73
CA THR A 193 12.00 -4.65 -26.14
C THR A 193 13.38 -4.05 -26.42
N ALA A 194 14.07 -3.50 -25.41
CA ALA A 194 15.35 -2.79 -25.54
C ALA A 194 16.51 -3.70 -25.94
N ARG A 195 16.49 -4.20 -27.17
CA ARG A 195 17.69 -4.76 -27.82
C ARG A 195 18.65 -3.66 -28.23
N THR A 196 18.12 -2.51 -28.63
CA THR A 196 18.80 -1.24 -28.78
C THR A 196 18.04 -0.15 -28.07
N PRO A 197 18.69 0.96 -27.61
CA PRO A 197 17.99 2.06 -26.95
C PRO A 197 16.81 2.60 -27.78
N ARG A 198 17.01 2.74 -29.09
CA ARG A 198 15.96 3.21 -30.02
C ARG A 198 14.73 2.30 -30.02
N ARG A 199 14.93 0.98 -30.02
CA ARG A 199 13.84 0.00 -29.99
C ARG A 199 13.11 0.04 -28.64
N GLY A 200 13.84 0.20 -27.53
CA GLY A 200 13.24 0.37 -26.23
C GLY A 200 12.34 1.61 -26.16
N LEU A 201 12.85 2.75 -26.66
CA LEU A 201 12.07 4.00 -26.72
C LEU A 201 10.83 3.88 -27.64
N ALA A 202 10.98 3.24 -28.81
CA ALA A 202 9.84 2.98 -29.68
C ALA A 202 8.78 2.11 -29.00
N GLY A 203 9.21 1.07 -28.27
CA GLY A 203 8.32 0.22 -27.48
C GLY A 203 7.59 0.98 -26.40
N ALA A 204 8.29 1.85 -25.67
CA ALA A 204 7.69 2.73 -24.67
C ALA A 204 6.67 3.69 -25.29
N ALA A 205 7.00 4.33 -26.40
CA ALA A 205 6.12 5.26 -27.10
C ALA A 205 4.84 4.57 -27.58
N ILE A 206 4.95 3.41 -28.23
CA ILE A 206 3.81 2.64 -28.71
C ILE A 206 2.93 2.21 -27.54
N ALA A 207 3.52 1.61 -26.50
CA ALA A 207 2.76 1.18 -25.33
C ALA A 207 2.12 2.36 -24.57
N GLY A 208 2.81 3.50 -24.50
CA GLY A 208 2.29 4.72 -23.89
C GLY A 208 1.07 5.28 -24.63
N VAL A 209 1.18 5.40 -25.97
CA VAL A 209 0.08 5.90 -26.82
C VAL A 209 -1.11 4.94 -26.79
N VAL A 210 -0.89 3.65 -27.03
CA VAL A 210 -1.97 2.64 -27.01
C VAL A 210 -2.61 2.55 -25.62
N GLY A 211 -1.79 2.60 -24.56
CA GLY A 211 -2.28 2.56 -23.19
C GLY A 211 -3.10 3.79 -22.81
N MET A 212 -2.67 4.99 -23.24
CA MET A 212 -3.41 6.22 -22.99
C MET A 212 -4.74 6.24 -23.76
N LEU A 213 -4.73 5.81 -25.04
CA LEU A 213 -5.97 5.69 -25.80
C LEU A 213 -6.94 4.68 -25.17
N ALA A 214 -6.43 3.53 -24.71
CA ALA A 214 -7.24 2.55 -23.98
C ALA A 214 -7.77 3.11 -22.67
N LEU A 215 -6.96 3.89 -21.92
CA LEU A 215 -7.39 4.53 -20.68
C LEU A 215 -8.51 5.55 -20.90
N VAL A 216 -8.38 6.39 -21.93
CA VAL A 216 -9.42 7.33 -22.32
C VAL A 216 -10.68 6.58 -22.76
N GLY A 217 -10.52 5.47 -23.51
CA GLY A 217 -11.65 4.61 -23.89
C GLY A 217 -12.37 4.01 -22.68
N VAL A 218 -11.65 3.49 -21.71
CA VAL A 218 -12.24 2.97 -20.45
C VAL A 218 -12.96 4.09 -19.70
N TRP A 219 -12.35 5.27 -19.59
CA TRP A 219 -12.94 6.40 -18.91
C TRP A 219 -14.24 6.89 -19.59
N ALA A 220 -14.28 6.91 -20.93
CA ALA A 220 -15.44 7.38 -21.68
C ALA A 220 -16.58 6.37 -21.73
N LEU A 221 -16.27 5.07 -21.85
CA LEU A 221 -17.26 4.01 -22.03
C LEU A 221 -17.72 3.39 -20.70
N PHE A 222 -16.86 3.40 -19.70
CA PHE A 222 -17.09 2.76 -18.40
C PHE A 222 -16.64 3.65 -17.24
N PRO A 223 -17.23 4.86 -17.05
CA PRO A 223 -16.78 5.82 -16.04
C PRO A 223 -16.89 5.25 -14.62
N ASP A 224 -17.86 4.34 -14.38
CA ASP A 224 -18.10 3.74 -13.06
C ASP A 224 -17.35 2.43 -12.82
N ALA A 225 -16.48 2.05 -13.75
CA ALA A 225 -15.69 0.82 -13.59
C ALA A 225 -14.82 0.90 -12.31
N PRO A 226 -14.59 -0.23 -11.62
CA PRO A 226 -13.71 -0.28 -10.47
C PRO A 226 -12.29 0.23 -10.80
N ARG A 227 -11.62 0.83 -9.81
CA ARG A 227 -10.25 1.36 -9.97
C ARG A 227 -9.28 0.34 -10.59
N VAL A 228 -9.41 -0.93 -10.24
CA VAL A 228 -8.57 -2.02 -10.76
C VAL A 228 -8.64 -2.13 -12.28
N VAL A 229 -9.78 -1.83 -12.92
CA VAL A 229 -9.94 -1.87 -14.38
C VAL A 229 -9.09 -0.78 -15.04
N PHE A 230 -9.13 0.45 -14.50
CA PHE A 230 -8.30 1.57 -14.97
C PHE A 230 -6.81 1.29 -14.81
N GLN A 231 -6.42 0.63 -13.74
CA GLN A 231 -5.02 0.31 -13.45
C GLN A 231 -4.49 -0.86 -14.29
N THR A 232 -5.33 -1.83 -14.65
CA THR A 232 -4.90 -3.10 -15.25
C THR A 232 -5.06 -3.12 -16.76
N VAL A 233 -6.27 -2.86 -17.25
CA VAL A 233 -6.61 -3.07 -18.67
C VAL A 233 -5.77 -2.21 -19.61
N PRO A 234 -5.64 -0.88 -19.41
CA PRO A 234 -4.86 -0.05 -20.31
C PRO A 234 -3.36 -0.38 -20.28
N ALA A 235 -2.79 -0.56 -19.09
CA ALA A 235 -1.37 -0.76 -18.92
C ALA A 235 -0.90 -2.14 -19.41
N VAL A 236 -1.56 -3.20 -18.96
CA VAL A 236 -1.20 -4.58 -19.34
C VAL A 236 -1.56 -4.86 -20.79
N GLY A 237 -2.74 -4.43 -21.24
CA GLY A 237 -3.17 -4.59 -22.63
C GLY A 237 -2.20 -3.92 -23.61
N ALA A 238 -1.84 -2.66 -23.36
CA ALA A 238 -0.89 -1.94 -24.20
C ALA A 238 0.51 -2.56 -24.20
N ALA A 239 1.01 -2.99 -23.03
CA ALA A 239 2.31 -3.65 -22.91
C ALA A 239 2.35 -4.98 -23.69
N LEU A 240 1.28 -5.78 -23.61
CA LEU A 240 1.17 -7.03 -24.37
C LEU A 240 1.13 -6.78 -25.87
N VAL A 241 0.25 -5.87 -26.32
CA VAL A 241 0.10 -5.54 -27.76
C VAL A 241 1.41 -5.01 -28.35
N ALA A 242 2.02 -4.00 -27.69
CA ALA A 242 3.26 -3.41 -28.16
C ALA A 242 4.43 -4.40 -28.17
N SER A 243 4.56 -5.21 -27.08
CA SER A 243 5.61 -6.23 -27.00
C SER A 243 5.44 -7.32 -28.04
N ALA A 244 4.20 -7.80 -28.26
CA ALA A 244 3.89 -8.81 -29.26
C ALA A 244 4.15 -8.27 -30.67
N TRP A 245 3.70 -7.05 -30.98
CA TRP A 245 3.93 -6.45 -32.29
C TRP A 245 5.42 -6.30 -32.59
N LEU A 246 6.20 -5.70 -31.70
CA LEU A 246 7.63 -5.53 -31.89
C LEU A 246 8.39 -6.87 -31.95
N TYR A 247 7.88 -7.91 -31.27
CA TYR A 247 8.41 -9.26 -31.39
C TYR A 247 8.15 -9.85 -32.77
N VAL A 248 6.92 -9.74 -33.31
CA VAL A 248 6.54 -10.21 -34.62
C VAL A 248 7.33 -9.46 -35.72
N ASP A 249 7.41 -8.13 -35.64
CA ASP A 249 8.15 -7.28 -36.53
C ASP A 249 9.64 -7.72 -36.63
N TYR A 250 10.26 -7.90 -35.45
CA TYR A 250 11.64 -8.38 -35.38
C TYR A 250 11.80 -9.76 -36.04
N ARG A 251 10.87 -10.67 -35.86
CA ARG A 251 10.91 -12.01 -36.44
C ARG A 251 10.78 -11.96 -37.96
N ARG A 252 9.89 -11.14 -38.48
CA ARG A 252 9.70 -10.93 -39.91
C ARG A 252 10.95 -10.36 -40.57
N GLN A 253 11.59 -9.38 -39.96
CA GLN A 253 12.79 -8.73 -40.52
C GLN A 253 14.02 -9.64 -40.52
N HIS A 254 14.14 -10.60 -39.61
CA HIS A 254 15.33 -11.42 -39.40
C HIS A 254 15.15 -12.91 -39.79
N GLY A 255 14.03 -13.30 -40.41
CA GLY A 255 13.78 -14.67 -40.85
C GLY A 255 13.92 -15.75 -39.76
N ALA A 256 13.79 -15.36 -38.46
CA ALA A 256 14.07 -16.25 -37.34
C ALA A 256 12.91 -17.22 -37.10
N SER A 257 13.23 -18.46 -36.68
CA SER A 257 12.23 -19.47 -36.29
C SER A 257 11.18 -18.93 -35.33
N TRP A 258 9.91 -19.24 -35.58
CA TRP A 258 8.77 -18.82 -34.77
C TRP A 258 8.70 -19.49 -33.39
N SER A 259 9.40 -20.63 -33.19
CA SER A 259 9.40 -21.34 -31.91
C SER A 259 10.32 -20.64 -30.90
N PRO A 260 9.77 -20.07 -29.85
CA PRO A 260 10.58 -19.51 -28.73
C PRO A 260 11.27 -20.60 -27.92
N LEU A 261 10.77 -21.83 -27.97
CA LEU A 261 11.20 -22.99 -27.18
C LEU A 261 12.35 -23.78 -27.81
N GLY A 262 12.68 -23.55 -29.08
CA GLY A 262 13.74 -24.27 -29.81
C GLY A 262 15.16 -23.77 -29.52
N ARG A 263 15.39 -22.96 -28.49
CA ARG A 263 16.72 -22.47 -28.12
C ARG A 263 17.42 -23.44 -27.16
N PRO A 264 18.68 -23.82 -27.43
CA PRO A 264 19.43 -24.57 -26.47
C PRO A 264 19.57 -23.73 -25.18
N MET A 265 19.03 -24.23 -24.06
CA MET A 265 19.32 -23.68 -22.75
C MET A 265 20.75 -24.08 -22.41
N TYR A 266 21.62 -23.08 -22.19
CA TYR A 266 22.94 -23.37 -21.64
C TYR A 266 22.78 -24.06 -20.27
N PRO A 267 23.57 -25.09 -19.97
CA PRO A 267 23.48 -25.79 -18.71
C PRO A 267 23.70 -24.76 -17.60
N VAL A 268 22.67 -24.54 -16.78
CA VAL A 268 22.81 -23.78 -15.55
C VAL A 268 23.84 -24.55 -14.71
N CYS A 269 24.94 -23.91 -14.31
CA CYS A 269 25.88 -24.55 -13.39
C CYS A 269 25.13 -25.03 -12.18
N VAL A 270 24.93 -26.35 -12.08
CA VAL A 270 24.21 -27.01 -10.98
C VAL A 270 25.14 -27.05 -9.77
N GLY A 271 25.49 -25.88 -9.23
CA GLY A 271 26.20 -25.82 -7.96
C GLY A 271 25.32 -26.38 -6.83
N LYS A 272 25.94 -26.99 -5.82
CA LYS A 272 25.23 -27.49 -4.64
C LYS A 272 24.49 -26.32 -3.95
N VAL A 273 23.17 -26.23 -4.14
CA VAL A 273 22.29 -25.18 -3.58
C VAL A 273 21.88 -25.49 -2.12
N GLY A 274 22.27 -26.64 -1.59
CA GLY A 274 21.76 -27.10 -0.29
C GLY A 274 21.97 -26.15 0.89
N ARG A 275 23.18 -25.61 1.08
CA ARG A 275 23.46 -24.66 2.17
C ARG A 275 22.74 -23.32 1.99
N PRO A 276 22.81 -22.65 0.83
CA PRO A 276 22.03 -21.42 0.59
C PRO A 276 20.53 -21.63 0.75
N ALA A 277 19.97 -22.72 0.25
CA ALA A 277 18.56 -23.04 0.42
C ALA A 277 18.16 -23.21 1.89
N LEU A 278 19.00 -23.85 2.69
CA LEU A 278 18.76 -24.00 4.14
C LEU A 278 18.67 -22.63 4.82
N VAL A 279 19.58 -21.70 4.50
CA VAL A 279 19.55 -20.33 5.05
C VAL A 279 18.23 -19.63 4.69
N VAL A 280 17.81 -19.70 3.43
CA VAL A 280 16.55 -19.10 2.98
C VAL A 280 15.36 -19.71 3.73
N VAL A 281 15.32 -21.05 3.91
CA VAL A 281 14.21 -21.71 4.63
C VAL A 281 14.17 -21.31 6.10
N VAL A 282 15.31 -21.32 6.79
CA VAL A 282 15.39 -20.96 8.21
C VAL A 282 14.91 -19.53 8.42
N LEU A 283 15.37 -18.60 7.57
CA LEU A 283 14.94 -17.21 7.65
C LEU A 283 13.46 -17.03 7.27
N ALA A 284 12.96 -17.77 6.27
CA ALA A 284 11.54 -17.72 5.90
C ALA A 284 10.64 -18.19 7.06
N ILE A 285 11.02 -19.28 7.74
CA ILE A 285 10.30 -19.76 8.92
C ILE A 285 10.37 -18.74 10.06
N GLY A 286 11.56 -18.18 10.35
CA GLY A 286 11.70 -17.15 11.37
C GLY A 286 10.83 -15.91 11.09
N MET A 287 10.83 -15.45 9.85
CA MET A 287 10.04 -14.29 9.43
C MET A 287 8.52 -14.54 9.41
N PHE A 288 8.08 -15.78 9.22
CA PHE A 288 6.66 -16.15 9.33
C PHE A 288 6.08 -15.80 10.71
N PHE A 289 6.86 -15.95 11.77
CA PHE A 289 6.44 -15.64 13.14
C PHE A 289 6.55 -14.16 13.51
N VAL A 290 7.17 -13.32 12.68
CA VAL A 290 7.19 -11.87 12.91
C VAL A 290 5.79 -11.32 12.60
N PRO A 291 5.06 -10.79 13.61
CA PRO A 291 3.73 -10.27 13.40
C PRO A 291 3.77 -9.00 12.53
N ILE A 292 2.64 -8.72 11.89
CA ILE A 292 2.40 -7.38 11.32
C ILE A 292 1.80 -6.48 12.40
N PRO A 293 1.94 -5.15 12.31
CA PRO A 293 1.29 -4.23 13.22
C PRO A 293 -0.23 -4.42 13.21
N SER A 294 -0.85 -4.32 14.36
CA SER A 294 -2.30 -4.15 14.44
C SER A 294 -2.65 -2.75 13.92
N TYR A 295 -3.51 -2.69 12.93
CA TYR A 295 -4.00 -1.44 12.34
C TYR A 295 -5.52 -1.35 12.55
N GLY A 296 -6.06 -0.12 12.60
CA GLY A 296 -7.49 0.12 12.70
C GLY A 296 -8.08 -0.13 14.07
N ASN A 297 -7.44 0.35 15.09
CA ASN A 297 -7.80 0.08 16.47
C ASN A 297 -8.95 0.96 17.02
N VAL A 298 -9.58 1.81 16.19
CA VAL A 298 -10.81 2.48 16.61
C VAL A 298 -11.97 1.55 16.29
N PRO A 299 -12.72 1.11 17.32
CA PRO A 299 -13.89 0.27 17.10
C PRO A 299 -14.87 0.98 16.16
N ASN A 300 -15.38 0.25 15.17
CA ASN A 300 -16.42 0.74 14.27
C ASN A 300 -17.77 0.24 14.78
N GLN A 301 -18.44 1.04 15.61
CA GLN A 301 -19.68 0.69 16.25
C GLN A 301 -20.83 0.67 15.24
N ARG A 302 -21.59 -0.43 15.18
CA ARG A 302 -22.79 -0.49 14.35
C ARG A 302 -23.98 0.07 15.11
N VAL A 303 -24.59 1.12 14.55
CA VAL A 303 -25.81 1.75 15.07
C VAL A 303 -26.88 1.65 13.97
N PRO A 304 -27.81 0.67 14.05
CA PRO A 304 -28.83 0.49 13.00
C PRO A 304 -29.76 1.71 12.91
N GLY A 305 -30.00 2.15 11.66
CA GLY A 305 -30.85 3.30 11.38
C GLY A 305 -30.19 4.66 11.58
N LEU A 306 -28.90 4.68 11.87
CA LEU A 306 -28.13 5.93 11.97
C LEU A 306 -28.11 6.63 10.60
N ASP A 307 -28.44 7.93 10.59
CA ASP A 307 -28.18 8.76 9.40
C ASP A 307 -26.71 9.24 9.45
N THR A 308 -25.88 8.65 8.61
CA THR A 308 -24.46 8.97 8.56
C THR A 308 -24.16 10.20 7.69
N ARG A 309 -25.17 10.78 7.03
CA ARG A 309 -24.98 11.93 6.13
C ARG A 309 -24.65 13.19 6.95
N PRO A 310 -23.57 13.89 6.57
CA PRO A 310 -23.27 15.17 7.20
C PRO A 310 -24.24 16.30 6.70
N PRO A 311 -24.41 17.37 7.45
CA PRO A 311 -23.84 17.66 8.78
C PRO A 311 -24.51 16.93 9.93
N LEU A 312 -23.81 16.84 11.09
CA LEU A 312 -24.38 16.27 12.31
C LEU A 312 -25.53 17.13 12.83
N ILE A 313 -26.53 16.48 13.41
CA ILE A 313 -27.60 17.18 14.14
C ILE A 313 -27.01 17.80 15.39
N VAL A 314 -27.16 19.11 15.55
CA VAL A 314 -26.65 19.84 16.71
C VAL A 314 -27.56 19.61 17.92
N PRO A 315 -27.03 19.16 19.06
CA PRO A 315 -27.85 18.87 20.23
C PRO A 315 -28.34 20.13 20.97
N PRO A 316 -29.37 20.03 21.80
CA PRO A 316 -29.78 21.11 22.68
C PRO A 316 -28.63 21.61 23.56
N GLY A 317 -28.51 22.91 23.74
CA GLY A 317 -27.40 23.52 24.48
C GLY A 317 -26.22 23.92 23.60
N TRP A 318 -26.26 23.56 22.35
CA TRP A 318 -25.28 23.94 21.32
C TRP A 318 -25.93 24.68 20.16
N VAL A 319 -25.15 25.49 19.44
CA VAL A 319 -25.60 26.30 18.29
C VAL A 319 -24.70 26.00 17.10
N GLN A 320 -25.30 25.73 15.97
CA GLN A 320 -24.57 25.50 14.72
C GLN A 320 -24.00 26.81 14.19
N GLY A 321 -22.72 26.78 13.87
CA GLY A 321 -22.02 27.83 13.14
C GLY A 321 -21.88 27.51 11.65
N SER A 322 -20.69 27.76 11.10
CA SER A 322 -20.37 27.49 9.70
C SER A 322 -20.32 26.00 9.40
N VAL A 323 -20.70 25.62 8.18
CA VAL A 323 -20.53 24.28 7.63
C VAL A 323 -19.81 24.40 6.30
N THR A 324 -18.67 23.73 6.18
CA THR A 324 -17.82 23.74 4.98
C THR A 324 -17.64 22.33 4.45
N GLY A 325 -17.92 22.12 3.16
CA GLY A 325 -17.69 20.84 2.49
C GLY A 325 -16.31 20.77 1.81
N TYR A 326 -15.75 19.56 1.69
CA TYR A 326 -14.43 19.34 1.08
C TYR A 326 -14.47 18.25 0.01
N ASP A 327 -14.36 18.61 -1.27
CA ASP A 327 -14.43 17.67 -2.39
C ASP A 327 -13.19 16.78 -2.54
N TRP A 328 -12.04 17.19 -2.03
CA TRP A 328 -10.79 16.45 -2.13
C TRP A 328 -10.83 15.09 -1.44
N VAL A 329 -11.74 14.91 -0.48
CA VAL A 329 -11.92 13.67 0.28
C VAL A 329 -12.15 12.46 -0.62
N THR A 330 -12.81 12.64 -1.76
CA THR A 330 -13.06 11.59 -2.75
C THR A 330 -11.77 10.97 -3.31
N ARG A 331 -10.66 11.70 -3.28
CA ARG A 331 -9.34 11.22 -3.74
C ARG A 331 -8.76 10.13 -2.82
N LEU A 332 -9.04 10.23 -1.53
CA LEU A 332 -8.50 9.35 -0.49
C LEU A 332 -9.50 8.25 -0.10
N TYR A 333 -10.72 8.62 0.25
CA TYR A 333 -11.68 7.74 0.92
C TYR A 333 -12.66 7.04 -0.04
N GLY A 334 -12.74 7.46 -1.28
CA GLY A 334 -13.59 6.86 -2.30
C GLY A 334 -14.47 7.88 -3.01
N ARG A 335 -15.09 7.52 -4.14
CA ARG A 335 -15.91 8.43 -4.94
C ARG A 335 -17.18 8.90 -4.23
N ASP A 336 -17.68 8.07 -3.34
CA ASP A 336 -18.86 8.26 -2.51
C ASP A 336 -18.57 9.02 -1.21
N ALA A 337 -17.29 9.31 -0.96
CA ALA A 337 -16.90 9.96 0.29
C ALA A 337 -17.35 11.41 0.32
N VAL A 338 -17.94 11.80 1.42
CA VAL A 338 -18.36 13.17 1.74
C VAL A 338 -17.66 13.61 3.02
N MET A 339 -17.10 14.82 3.02
CA MET A 339 -16.54 15.42 4.22
C MET A 339 -17.12 16.78 4.47
N THR A 340 -17.47 17.05 5.73
CA THR A 340 -17.84 18.37 6.20
C THR A 340 -17.09 18.73 7.47
N SER A 341 -16.75 20.00 7.58
CA SER A 341 -16.32 20.63 8.82
C SER A 341 -17.44 21.54 9.29
N GLN A 342 -17.87 21.34 10.53
CA GLN A 342 -19.00 22.02 11.15
C GLN A 342 -18.53 22.70 12.44
N ASP A 343 -18.70 24.01 12.54
CA ASP A 343 -18.47 24.74 13.77
C ASP A 343 -19.68 24.61 14.69
N ILE A 344 -19.44 24.26 15.95
CA ILE A 344 -20.47 24.11 16.98
C ILE A 344 -20.06 24.96 18.17
N TYR A 345 -20.97 25.82 18.63
CA TYR A 345 -20.74 26.73 19.75
C TYR A 345 -21.64 26.36 20.92
N GLN A 346 -21.13 26.47 22.17
CA GLN A 346 -21.99 26.43 23.31
C GLN A 346 -23.02 27.58 23.27
N SER A 347 -24.30 27.31 23.56
CA SER A 347 -25.33 28.35 23.56
C SER A 347 -25.14 29.34 24.76
N LYS A 348 -24.50 28.88 25.80
CA LYS A 348 -24.12 29.68 27.00
C LYS A 348 -22.71 29.28 27.42
N GLY A 349 -21.88 30.27 27.72
CA GLY A 349 -20.55 30.01 28.25
C GLY A 349 -20.63 29.55 29.74
N SER A 350 -19.57 28.87 30.17
CA SER A 350 -19.41 28.35 31.53
C SER A 350 -18.05 28.72 32.08
N LEU A 351 -18.01 29.09 33.37
CA LEU A 351 -16.74 29.30 34.09
C LEU A 351 -15.92 28.02 34.25
N GLU A 352 -16.52 26.89 34.04
CA GLU A 352 -15.88 25.59 34.07
C GLU A 352 -14.90 25.43 32.88
N PHE A 353 -15.30 25.95 31.69
CA PHE A 353 -14.53 25.77 30.44
C PHE A 353 -13.82 27.04 29.99
N ASP A 354 -14.19 28.21 30.49
CA ASP A 354 -13.54 29.48 30.19
C ASP A 354 -13.60 30.45 31.37
N LYS A 355 -12.46 31.03 31.76
CA LYS A 355 -12.33 31.93 32.90
C LYS A 355 -13.21 33.21 32.81
N PHE A 356 -13.67 33.54 31.61
CA PHE A 356 -14.56 34.67 31.32
C PHE A 356 -15.99 34.21 31.02
N ALA A 357 -16.29 32.92 31.17
CA ALA A 357 -17.57 32.31 30.79
C ALA A 357 -17.94 32.59 29.33
N ARG A 358 -16.99 32.63 28.42
CA ARG A 358 -17.26 32.75 27.00
C ARG A 358 -17.76 31.41 26.45
N PRO A 359 -18.71 31.41 25.46
CA PRO A 359 -19.08 30.19 24.77
C PRO A 359 -17.87 29.56 24.07
N ARG A 360 -17.64 28.28 24.33
CA ARG A 360 -16.56 27.52 23.67
C ARG A 360 -17.00 27.07 22.28
N LYS A 361 -16.05 27.10 21.35
CA LYS A 361 -16.19 26.58 20.00
C LYS A 361 -15.58 25.17 19.94
N ILE A 362 -16.27 24.25 19.27
CA ILE A 362 -15.78 22.94 18.87
C ILE A 362 -15.94 22.83 17.37
N MET A 363 -14.92 22.34 16.68
CA MET A 363 -14.97 22.01 15.25
C MET A 363 -15.24 20.51 15.11
N ALA A 364 -16.35 20.15 14.49
CA ALA A 364 -16.71 18.77 14.19
C ALA A 364 -16.42 18.45 12.71
N ASN A 365 -15.42 17.62 12.48
CA ASN A 365 -15.09 17.10 11.17
C ASN A 365 -15.71 15.73 10.98
N THR A 366 -16.53 15.56 9.94
CA THR A 366 -17.17 14.28 9.62
C THR A 366 -16.76 13.80 8.24
N ILE A 367 -16.42 12.53 8.12
CA ILE A 367 -16.18 11.88 6.83
C ILE A 367 -17.06 10.64 6.77
N GLU A 368 -17.87 10.56 5.73
CA GLU A 368 -18.70 9.41 5.40
C GLU A 368 -18.13 8.69 4.19
N THR A 369 -18.13 7.36 4.18
CA THR A 369 -17.74 6.53 3.02
C THR A 369 -18.29 5.11 3.14
N SER A 370 -18.55 4.45 1.99
CA SER A 370 -18.83 3.01 1.92
C SER A 370 -17.60 2.13 2.11
N LYS A 371 -16.39 2.72 2.28
CA LYS A 371 -15.10 2.01 2.34
C LYS A 371 -14.39 2.19 3.69
N PRO A 372 -14.81 1.49 4.74
CA PRO A 372 -14.28 1.69 6.10
C PRO A 372 -12.77 1.47 6.20
N LEU A 373 -12.18 0.61 5.38
CA LEU A 373 -10.73 0.38 5.38
C LEU A 373 -9.93 1.63 4.97
N SER A 374 -10.55 2.58 4.24
CA SER A 374 -9.89 3.82 3.85
C SER A 374 -9.48 4.68 5.05
N PHE A 375 -10.21 4.63 6.18
CA PHE A 375 -9.84 5.31 7.42
C PHE A 375 -8.56 4.75 8.06
N GLN A 376 -8.23 3.50 7.78
CA GLN A 376 -6.99 2.87 8.24
C GLN A 376 -5.82 3.13 7.29
N VAL A 377 -6.12 3.24 5.98
CA VAL A 377 -5.14 3.60 4.95
C VAL A 377 -4.74 5.07 5.05
N TYR A 378 -5.70 5.93 5.37
CA TYR A 378 -5.53 7.38 5.56
C TYR A 378 -6.06 7.78 6.93
N PRO A 379 -5.31 7.51 8.00
CA PRO A 379 -5.73 7.86 9.35
C PRO A 379 -5.83 9.38 9.55
N VAL A 380 -6.43 9.78 10.65
CA VAL A 380 -6.80 11.17 10.98
C VAL A 380 -5.67 12.18 10.81
N PHE A 381 -4.41 11.80 11.01
CA PHE A 381 -3.26 12.71 10.83
C PHE A 381 -3.02 13.12 9.35
N PHE A 382 -3.69 12.49 8.39
CA PHE A 382 -3.68 12.94 7.00
C PHE A 382 -4.67 14.08 6.71
N LEU A 383 -5.55 14.42 7.65
CA LEU A 383 -6.59 15.42 7.45
C LEU A 383 -6.11 16.87 7.67
N ALA A 384 -5.04 17.04 8.43
CA ALA A 384 -4.48 18.36 8.74
C ALA A 384 -2.95 18.35 8.54
N ASP A 385 -2.35 19.52 8.35
CA ASP A 385 -0.88 19.64 8.32
C ASP A 385 -0.33 19.40 9.72
N LEU A 386 0.23 18.22 9.92
CA LEU A 386 0.76 17.78 11.20
C LEU A 386 2.29 17.59 11.12
N VAL A 387 2.92 18.24 10.15
CA VAL A 387 4.37 18.16 9.96
C VAL A 387 5.05 19.00 11.03
N GLY A 388 5.70 18.32 11.95
CA GLY A 388 6.36 18.98 13.07
C GLY A 388 5.58 18.90 14.38
N ASP A 389 4.32 18.48 14.33
CA ASP A 389 3.46 18.35 15.51
C ASP A 389 3.91 17.24 16.44
N ARG A 390 3.70 17.45 17.73
CA ARG A 390 3.88 16.43 18.76
C ARG A 390 2.52 15.87 19.19
N PHE A 391 2.44 14.55 19.23
CA PHE A 391 1.21 13.82 19.55
C PHE A 391 1.34 13.14 20.90
N SER A 392 0.31 13.26 21.73
CA SER A 392 0.20 12.44 22.92
C SER A 392 -0.10 10.98 22.55
N LYS A 393 0.12 10.07 23.49
CA LYS A 393 -0.50 8.75 23.43
C LYS A 393 -2.01 8.92 23.48
N SER A 394 -2.75 8.26 22.59
CA SER A 394 -4.21 8.27 22.62
C SER A 394 -4.74 7.51 23.82
N ILE A 395 -5.81 8.01 24.43
CA ILE A 395 -6.59 7.34 25.47
C ILE A 395 -7.96 6.97 24.90
N ASP A 396 -8.45 5.79 25.26
CA ASP A 396 -9.79 5.35 24.87
C ASP A 396 -10.81 5.95 25.86
N VAL A 397 -11.92 6.46 25.32
CA VAL A 397 -13.03 7.07 26.07
C VAL A 397 -14.29 6.34 25.68
N ASP A 398 -15.00 5.80 26.66
CA ASP A 398 -16.28 5.14 26.44
C ASP A 398 -17.39 6.18 26.39
N LEU A 399 -18.18 6.16 25.31
CA LEU A 399 -19.30 7.05 25.04
C LEU A 399 -20.64 6.28 25.05
N PRO A 400 -21.79 6.97 25.09
CA PRO A 400 -23.09 6.33 25.05
C PRO A 400 -23.27 5.38 23.85
N HIS A 401 -24.22 4.46 23.98
CA HIS A 401 -24.58 3.47 22.93
C HIS A 401 -23.44 2.52 22.51
N GLY A 402 -22.43 2.32 23.37
CA GLY A 402 -21.29 1.43 23.12
C GLY A 402 -20.26 2.00 22.16
N VAL A 403 -20.30 3.28 21.86
CA VAL A 403 -19.29 3.96 21.05
C VAL A 403 -18.02 4.13 21.87
N THR A 404 -16.88 3.72 21.34
CA THR A 404 -15.56 4.00 21.94
C THR A 404 -14.85 5.02 21.09
N ALA A 405 -14.51 6.15 21.70
CA ALA A 405 -13.75 7.22 21.04
C ALA A 405 -12.29 7.21 21.50
N ARG A 406 -11.45 7.90 20.74
CA ARG A 406 -10.04 8.16 21.07
C ARG A 406 -9.81 9.64 21.28
N LEU A 407 -9.27 9.97 22.43
CA LEU A 407 -8.80 11.31 22.76
C LEU A 407 -7.29 11.40 22.60
N GLN A 408 -6.84 12.48 21.99
CA GLN A 408 -5.43 12.76 21.77
C GLN A 408 -5.18 14.27 21.80
N THR A 409 -4.10 14.68 22.46
CA THR A 409 -3.59 16.05 22.42
C THR A 409 -2.55 16.17 21.32
N VAL A 410 -2.57 17.28 20.63
CA VAL A 410 -1.61 17.65 19.58
C VAL A 410 -1.04 19.02 19.91
N VAL A 411 0.27 19.14 19.84
CA VAL A 411 1.01 20.39 20.00
C VAL A 411 1.70 20.72 18.69
N ASP A 412 1.26 21.79 18.07
CA ASP A 412 1.89 22.37 16.90
C ASP A 412 2.91 23.40 17.37
N ASP A 413 4.19 23.04 17.29
CA ASP A 413 5.28 23.91 17.73
C ASP A 413 5.54 25.04 16.71
N GLU A 414 5.05 24.95 15.48
CA GLU A 414 5.24 25.96 14.44
C GLU A 414 4.24 27.11 14.60
N SER A 415 2.97 26.80 14.82
CA SER A 415 1.92 27.80 15.04
C SER A 415 1.70 28.13 16.52
N TYR A 416 2.43 27.49 17.46
CA TYR A 416 2.25 27.59 18.90
C TYR A 416 0.82 27.24 19.33
N LEU A 417 0.22 26.27 18.67
CA LEU A 417 -1.15 25.86 18.91
C LEU A 417 -1.17 24.50 19.64
N THR A 418 -1.92 24.44 20.73
CA THR A 418 -2.27 23.17 21.36
C THR A 418 -3.74 22.90 21.18
N TYR A 419 -4.08 21.71 20.73
CA TYR A 419 -5.47 21.31 20.56
C TYR A 419 -5.69 19.86 20.97
N ASN A 420 -6.93 19.55 21.35
CA ASN A 420 -7.36 18.20 21.66
C ASN A 420 -8.31 17.73 20.57
N ARG A 421 -8.20 16.46 20.23
CA ARG A 421 -9.09 15.81 19.28
C ARG A 421 -9.67 14.55 19.88
N LEU A 422 -11.00 14.43 19.82
CA LEU A 422 -11.76 13.24 20.18
C LEU A 422 -12.39 12.68 18.92
N TYR A 423 -12.12 11.41 18.56
CA TYR A 423 -12.63 10.84 17.32
C TYR A 423 -13.10 9.41 17.49
N TRP A 424 -14.15 9.04 16.75
CA TRP A 424 -14.74 7.71 16.74
C TRP A 424 -15.21 7.32 15.35
N LEU A 425 -15.53 6.02 15.19
CA LEU A 425 -16.12 5.44 14.00
C LEU A 425 -17.44 4.78 14.37
N TRP A 426 -18.46 5.00 13.57
CA TRP A 426 -19.73 4.29 13.62
C TRP A 426 -20.26 4.02 12.22
N ASN A 427 -21.23 3.11 12.10
CA ASN A 427 -21.81 2.76 10.81
C ASN A 427 -23.29 2.40 10.93
N ASP A 428 -24.04 2.58 9.82
CA ASP A 428 -25.44 2.14 9.66
C ASP A 428 -25.55 0.70 9.10
N GLY A 429 -24.45 0.12 8.62
CA GLY A 429 -24.34 -1.16 7.92
C GLY A 429 -23.96 -1.02 6.45
N GLU A 430 -24.18 0.13 5.81
CA GLU A 430 -23.78 0.44 4.42
C GLU A 430 -22.65 1.45 4.37
N HIS A 431 -22.75 2.53 5.14
CA HIS A 431 -21.77 3.60 5.23
C HIS A 431 -21.12 3.64 6.61
N THR A 432 -19.86 4.02 6.63
CA THR A 432 -19.10 4.29 7.85
C THR A 432 -18.82 5.77 7.91
N GLN A 433 -19.11 6.38 9.05
CA GLN A 433 -18.79 7.75 9.34
C GLN A 433 -17.69 7.83 10.40
N GLN A 434 -16.67 8.63 10.13
CA GLN A 434 -15.70 9.09 11.11
C GLN A 434 -16.15 10.47 11.61
N VAL A 435 -16.26 10.62 12.90
CA VAL A 435 -16.48 11.91 13.55
C VAL A 435 -15.24 12.28 14.34
N MET A 436 -14.77 13.51 14.19
CA MET A 436 -13.65 14.06 14.93
C MET A 436 -14.02 15.44 15.46
N LEU A 437 -14.09 15.55 16.79
CA LEU A 437 -14.27 16.82 17.49
C LEU A 437 -12.90 17.40 17.83
N VAL A 438 -12.72 18.68 17.58
CA VAL A 438 -11.48 19.42 17.86
C VAL A 438 -11.78 20.62 18.73
N SER A 439 -11.03 20.77 19.82
CA SER A 439 -10.99 21.99 20.65
C SER A 439 -9.58 22.54 20.68
N VAL A 440 -9.43 23.86 20.69
CA VAL A 440 -8.13 24.52 20.80
C VAL A 440 -7.96 25.14 22.19
N ASP A 441 -6.73 25.18 22.69
CA ASP A 441 -6.37 25.74 24.00
C ASP A 441 -6.46 27.28 24.02
N ASN A 442 -6.48 27.94 22.85
CA ASN A 442 -6.77 29.35 22.73
C ASN A 442 -8.29 29.57 22.74
N HIS A 443 -8.79 30.30 23.74
CA HIS A 443 -10.23 30.57 23.93
C HIS A 443 -10.68 31.89 23.30
N ASP A 444 -9.84 32.56 22.52
CA ASP A 444 -10.23 33.80 21.88
C ASP A 444 -11.22 33.55 20.72
N PRO A 445 -12.14 34.48 20.46
CA PRO A 445 -13.17 34.30 19.43
C PRO A 445 -12.60 34.11 18.02
N ASP A 446 -11.39 34.58 17.76
CA ASP A 446 -10.64 34.47 16.52
C ASP A 446 -9.58 33.36 16.54
N ALA A 447 -9.66 32.44 17.53
CA ALA A 447 -8.74 31.31 17.63
C ALA A 447 -8.72 30.48 16.34
N VAL A 448 -7.51 30.21 15.85
CA VAL A 448 -7.29 29.40 14.65
C VAL A 448 -7.50 27.92 15.00
N PHE A 449 -8.31 27.25 14.21
CA PHE A 449 -8.50 25.80 14.28
C PHE A 449 -7.71 25.12 13.17
N PRO A 450 -7.22 23.88 13.38
CA PRO A 450 -6.53 23.15 12.33
C PRO A 450 -7.47 22.88 11.17
N SER A 451 -7.20 23.51 10.03
CA SER A 451 -8.01 23.35 8.82
C SER A 451 -7.73 22.01 8.15
N PRO A 452 -8.76 21.25 7.75
CA PRO A 452 -8.57 20.08 6.91
C PRO A 452 -8.19 20.51 5.49
N ASP A 453 -6.89 20.66 5.25
CA ASP A 453 -6.35 20.98 3.92
C ASP A 453 -5.29 19.97 3.52
N ILE A 454 -5.42 19.43 2.30
CA ILE A 454 -4.45 18.49 1.75
C ILE A 454 -3.81 19.10 0.52
N THR A 455 -2.64 19.68 0.71
CA THR A 455 -1.75 20.04 -0.40
C THR A 455 -0.83 18.88 -0.77
N VAL A 456 -0.38 18.84 -2.03
CA VAL A 456 0.59 17.82 -2.51
C VAL A 456 1.89 17.86 -1.72
N ALA A 457 2.36 19.07 -1.43
CA ALA A 457 3.59 19.29 -0.66
C ALA A 457 3.45 18.74 0.76
N HIS A 458 2.31 18.98 1.38
CA HIS A 458 1.96 18.49 2.70
C HIS A 458 1.98 16.96 2.75
N ASN A 459 1.26 16.26 1.85
CA ASN A 459 1.23 14.80 1.82
C ASN A 459 2.62 14.18 1.65
N LEU A 460 3.45 14.76 0.77
CA LEU A 460 4.81 14.28 0.56
C LEU A 460 5.67 14.49 1.80
N ASN A 461 5.56 15.66 2.44
CA ASN A 461 6.35 16.01 3.62
C ASN A 461 5.94 15.17 4.84
N THR A 462 4.65 15.03 5.12
CA THR A 462 4.11 14.13 6.17
C THR A 462 4.61 12.71 5.94
N PHE A 463 4.53 12.24 4.70
CA PHE A 463 4.98 10.91 4.34
C PHE A 463 6.48 10.72 4.58
N LEU A 464 7.32 11.65 4.12
CA LEU A 464 8.78 11.60 4.32
C LEU A 464 9.12 11.72 5.81
N THR A 465 8.42 12.56 6.55
CA THR A 465 8.62 12.72 8.00
C THR A 465 8.30 11.42 8.73
N VAL A 466 7.18 10.78 8.45
CA VAL A 466 6.84 9.46 9.02
C VAL A 466 7.87 8.40 8.64
N LEU A 467 8.33 8.39 7.39
CA LEU A 467 9.30 7.41 6.91
C LEU A 467 10.69 7.56 7.55
N PHE A 468 11.18 8.79 7.68
CA PHE A 468 12.57 9.04 8.14
C PHE A 468 12.69 9.29 9.63
N ARG A 469 11.74 9.95 10.26
CA ARG A 469 11.78 10.29 11.68
C ARG A 469 11.08 9.28 12.57
N GLY A 470 10.06 8.57 12.07
CA GLY A 470 9.23 7.66 12.86
C GLY A 470 8.40 8.38 13.91
N ASN A 471 7.54 7.66 14.61
CA ASN A 471 6.62 8.23 15.61
C ASN A 471 7.31 8.72 16.92
N SER A 472 8.58 8.40 17.15
CA SER A 472 9.21 8.66 18.45
C SER A 472 9.70 10.09 18.65
N VAL A 473 9.90 10.86 17.58
CA VAL A 473 10.38 12.26 17.66
C VAL A 473 9.21 13.25 17.82
N THR A 474 8.00 12.77 17.53
CA THR A 474 6.76 13.53 17.57
C THR A 474 5.89 13.15 18.78
N ALA A 475 6.47 12.54 19.83
CA ALA A 475 5.72 12.16 21.01
C ALA A 475 5.68 13.30 22.04
N ASP A 476 4.48 13.75 22.39
CA ASP A 476 4.25 14.53 23.61
C ASP A 476 4.23 13.57 24.80
N LEU A 477 5.22 13.70 25.68
CA LEU A 477 5.40 12.81 26.84
C LEU A 477 4.60 13.27 28.07
N GLU A 478 4.18 14.54 28.10
CA GLU A 478 3.44 15.13 29.22
C GLU A 478 2.15 15.83 28.73
N PRO A 479 1.22 15.10 28.10
CA PRO A 479 0.03 15.69 27.50
C PRO A 479 -0.89 16.28 28.57
N GLN A 480 -1.41 17.46 28.30
CA GLN A 480 -2.44 18.09 29.12
C GLN A 480 -3.77 18.01 28.37
N PHE A 481 -4.65 17.11 28.76
CA PHE A 481 -5.98 16.95 28.16
C PHE A 481 -6.98 18.00 28.71
N LYS A 482 -6.66 19.29 28.54
CA LYS A 482 -7.40 20.39 29.20
C LYS A 482 -8.89 20.46 28.88
N ASP A 483 -9.26 20.13 27.63
CA ASP A 483 -10.64 20.21 27.15
C ASP A 483 -11.32 18.83 27.07
N MET A 484 -10.83 17.85 27.82
CA MET A 484 -11.38 16.50 27.80
C MET A 484 -12.86 16.49 28.13
N ASP A 485 -13.25 17.10 29.25
CA ASP A 485 -14.65 17.08 29.73
C ASP A 485 -15.59 17.84 28.79
N LEU A 486 -15.09 18.93 28.15
CA LEU A 486 -15.84 19.66 27.13
C LEU A 486 -16.10 18.81 25.89
N LEU A 487 -15.07 18.12 25.39
CA LEU A 487 -15.17 17.26 24.20
C LEU A 487 -16.02 16.03 24.46
N VAL A 488 -15.86 15.38 25.63
CA VAL A 488 -16.63 14.21 26.00
C VAL A 488 -18.12 14.59 26.17
N GLY A 489 -18.43 15.65 26.89
CA GLY A 489 -19.80 16.11 27.06
C GLY A 489 -20.47 16.48 25.74
N CYS A 490 -19.74 17.19 24.82
CA CYS A 490 -20.25 17.46 23.48
C CYS A 490 -20.47 16.17 22.67
N ALA A 491 -19.57 15.20 22.75
CA ALA A 491 -19.70 13.94 22.05
C ALA A 491 -20.90 13.11 22.53
N GLU A 492 -21.13 13.06 23.86
CA GLU A 492 -22.29 12.40 24.46
C GLU A 492 -23.59 13.02 23.96
N ASP A 493 -23.68 14.35 24.01
CA ASP A 493 -24.84 15.11 23.52
C ASP A 493 -25.11 14.86 22.04
N LEU A 494 -24.04 14.91 21.21
CA LEU A 494 -24.12 14.65 19.77
C LEU A 494 -24.58 13.23 19.45
N ILE A 495 -24.01 12.22 20.11
CA ILE A 495 -24.37 10.83 19.89
C ILE A 495 -25.83 10.60 20.28
N ASN A 496 -26.27 11.11 21.43
CA ASN A 496 -27.66 11.01 21.86
C ASN A 496 -28.61 11.69 20.85
N ALA A 497 -28.26 12.88 20.34
CA ALA A 497 -29.09 13.60 19.37
C ALA A 497 -29.24 12.82 18.06
N GLN A 498 -28.16 12.19 17.56
CA GLN A 498 -28.24 11.36 16.35
C GLN A 498 -29.10 10.11 16.57
N VAL A 499 -28.96 9.45 17.72
CA VAL A 499 -29.74 8.23 18.03
C VAL A 499 -31.21 8.56 18.31
N ASP A 500 -31.51 9.65 19.00
CA ASP A 500 -32.88 10.10 19.21
C ASP A 500 -33.63 10.46 17.93
N ALA A 501 -32.90 10.94 16.92
CA ALA A 501 -33.47 11.23 15.61
C ALA A 501 -33.94 9.95 14.88
N ILE A 502 -33.31 8.80 15.11
CA ILE A 502 -33.73 7.52 14.57
C ILE A 502 -35.15 7.16 15.07
N GLY A 503 -35.40 7.36 16.37
CA GLY A 503 -36.70 7.08 16.98
C GLY A 503 -37.82 7.95 16.43
N LYS A 504 -37.51 9.18 16.05
CA LYS A 504 -38.49 10.14 15.49
C LYS A 504 -38.79 9.92 14.01
N GLY A 505 -37.84 9.39 13.25
CA GLY A 505 -38.00 9.06 11.82
C GLY A 505 -38.75 7.76 11.57
N ALA A 506 -38.90 6.89 12.58
CA ALA A 506 -39.60 5.62 12.51
C ALA A 506 -41.08 5.69 12.94
N SER A 507 -41.56 6.84 13.44
CA SER A 507 -42.94 7.13 13.83
C SER A 507 -43.63 7.94 12.75
#